data_4bb56bb2fc30de100cd42731b7187061
#
_entry.id   4bb56bb2fc30de100cd42731b7187061
#
_cell.length_a   1.000
_cell.length_b   1.000
_cell.length_c   1.000
_cell.angle_alpha   90.00
_cell.angle_beta   90.00
_cell.angle_gamma   90.00
#
_symmetry.space_group_name_H-M   'P 1'
#
loop_
_entity.id
_entity.type
_entity.pdbx_description
1 polymer ?
#
loop_
_entity_poly.entity_id
_entity_poly.type
_entity_poly.pdbx_seq_one_letter_code
_entity_poly.pdbx_strand_id
1 'polypeptide(L)'
;MQLKQRNNKRMTLIEKLYQLFLECKEITTDTRDCPKGSIFFALKGANFNGNSFAHKALEQGCAYAVVDESTPDMIDNEQYIVVDNVLTTLQQLANHHRKALNTTIIGITGTNGKTTTKELLATVLAQKYNVLYTLGNLNNDIGVPKTLLRLNKEHNMAVIEMGASHPGDIKTLVDIVEPNYALITNVGRAHLQGFGSFDGVKRTKAELYDFMEAHNRANNIFINAESTDLLEMFSTHCKGESYIAYSPTNSVKAPFVAEITANNPFVSFRWKETDNESNAWHNVSTHLIGAYNIANMLAAVSIGRTMGVESEDICKALENYIPSNNRSQLIKTAHNTIIMDAYNANPTSMKAALENFMKMDVEHKMVILGDMRELGEVSNSEHQKICDLLKSAQFDCVWLVGKEFMATQNEFKSFENVEQVIAELQQTAVQNFCILVKGSNGIGLACLKNVL
;
A
#
# COMPACT_ATOMS: atom_id res chain seq x y z
N MET A 1 22.79 57.05 -2.37
CA MET A 1 23.57 55.84 -2.14
C MET A 1 22.89 55.06 -1.04
N GLN A 2 21.83 54.29 -1.36
CA GLN A 2 21.09 53.49 -0.42
C GLN A 2 21.62 52.07 -0.50
N LEU A 3 22.27 51.63 0.55
CA LEU A 3 22.77 50.28 0.76
C LEU A 3 21.60 49.32 0.86
N LYS A 4 21.49 48.40 -0.09
CA LYS A 4 20.63 47.23 -0.02
C LYS A 4 21.02 46.43 1.21
N GLN A 5 20.23 46.47 2.28
CA GLN A 5 20.28 45.50 3.35
C GLN A 5 19.90 44.10 2.73
N ARG A 6 20.91 43.28 2.44
CA ARG A 6 20.74 41.86 2.24
C ARG A 6 20.26 41.26 3.55
N ASN A 7 18.99 40.86 3.62
CA ASN A 7 18.46 39.98 4.68
C ASN A 7 19.31 38.69 4.68
N ASN A 8 20.34 38.62 5.52
CA ASN A 8 21.02 37.37 5.84
C ASN A 8 20.09 36.55 6.75
N LYS A 9 19.06 35.90 6.14
CA LYS A 9 18.25 34.92 6.85
C LYS A 9 19.17 33.73 7.12
N ARG A 10 19.49 33.49 8.41
CA ARG A 10 20.34 32.36 8.82
C ARG A 10 19.62 31.08 8.38
N MET A 11 20.28 30.25 7.56
CA MET A 11 19.72 28.98 7.11
C MET A 11 19.32 28.11 8.29
N THR A 12 18.14 27.49 8.22
CA THR A 12 17.69 26.50 9.19
C THR A 12 18.52 25.22 9.07
N LEU A 13 18.46 24.37 10.09
CA LEU A 13 19.14 23.07 10.06
C LEU A 13 18.69 22.22 8.84
N ILE A 14 17.38 22.20 8.56
CA ILE A 14 16.82 21.45 7.42
C ILE A 14 17.31 22.02 6.07
N GLU A 15 17.38 23.32 5.91
CA GLU A 15 17.92 23.94 4.69
C GLU A 15 19.40 23.57 4.47
N LYS A 16 20.21 23.52 5.53
CA LYS A 16 21.60 23.06 5.47
C LYS A 16 21.71 21.59 5.10
N LEU A 17 20.95 20.73 5.79
CA LEU A 17 20.90 19.30 5.51
C LEU A 17 20.41 19.01 4.09
N TYR A 18 19.49 19.84 3.59
CA TYR A 18 19.00 19.72 2.21
C TYR A 18 20.11 20.03 1.18
N GLN A 19 20.99 21.00 1.42
CA GLN A 19 22.14 21.24 0.54
C GLN A 19 23.08 20.02 0.52
N LEU A 20 23.39 19.43 1.67
CA LEU A 20 24.19 18.21 1.74
C LEU A 20 23.51 17.05 1.01
N PHE A 21 22.19 16.90 1.17
CA PHE A 21 21.42 15.88 0.46
C PHE A 21 21.49 16.06 -1.07
N LEU A 22 21.44 17.30 -1.58
CA LEU A 22 21.54 17.55 -3.02
C LEU A 22 22.94 17.16 -3.59
N GLU A 23 23.99 17.22 -2.77
CA GLU A 23 25.33 16.75 -3.14
C GLU A 23 25.45 15.23 -3.05
N CYS A 24 24.96 14.62 -1.95
CA CYS A 24 25.02 13.18 -1.68
C CYS A 24 24.01 12.38 -2.55
N LYS A 25 22.83 12.95 -2.80
CA LYS A 25 21.71 12.38 -3.60
C LYS A 25 21.03 11.13 -3.00
N GLU A 26 21.64 10.45 -2.07
CA GLU A 26 21.15 9.21 -1.47
C GLU A 26 21.18 9.26 0.05
N ILE A 27 20.22 8.57 0.66
CA ILE A 27 20.19 8.35 2.11
C ILE A 27 20.12 6.86 2.42
N THR A 28 20.63 6.46 3.57
CA THR A 28 20.40 5.12 4.12
C THR A 28 20.03 5.16 5.59
N THR A 29 19.32 4.14 6.04
CA THR A 29 18.96 3.88 7.44
C THR A 29 19.49 2.51 7.90
N ASP A 30 20.30 1.85 7.07
CA ASP A 30 20.78 0.48 7.29
C ASP A 30 22.28 0.40 6.97
N THR A 31 23.08 0.07 7.97
CA THR A 31 24.53 -0.06 7.80
C THR A 31 24.97 -1.30 7.00
N ARG A 32 24.04 -2.18 6.64
CA ARG A 32 24.33 -3.31 5.71
C ARG A 32 24.31 -2.87 4.25
N ASP A 33 23.72 -1.71 3.98
CA ASP A 33 23.61 -1.09 2.67
C ASP A 33 23.93 0.42 2.81
N CYS A 34 25.21 0.75 2.67
CA CYS A 34 25.74 2.11 2.74
C CYS A 34 26.26 2.54 1.37
N PRO A 35 25.42 3.13 0.51
CA PRO A 35 25.88 3.70 -0.75
C PRO A 35 26.98 4.74 -0.52
N LYS A 36 28.06 4.67 -1.30
CA LYS A 36 29.20 5.56 -1.12
C LYS A 36 28.79 7.03 -1.27
N GLY A 37 29.10 7.84 -0.30
CA GLY A 37 28.75 9.26 -0.29
C GLY A 37 27.33 9.57 0.16
N SER A 38 26.54 8.57 0.62
CA SER A 38 25.19 8.77 1.15
C SER A 38 25.17 9.42 2.55
N ILE A 39 24.00 9.82 3.00
CA ILE A 39 23.75 10.30 4.37
C ILE A 39 23.09 9.17 5.16
N PHE A 40 23.71 8.74 6.24
CA PHE A 40 23.15 7.76 7.17
C PHE A 40 22.23 8.46 8.19
N PHE A 41 21.00 7.96 8.37
CA PHE A 41 20.07 8.39 9.42
C PHE A 41 20.01 7.33 10.52
N ALA A 42 20.53 7.67 11.71
CA ALA A 42 20.67 6.79 12.87
C ALA A 42 19.34 6.59 13.61
N LEU A 43 18.36 5.95 12.97
CA LEU A 43 17.02 5.73 13.53
C LEU A 43 17.08 4.82 14.76
N LYS A 44 16.18 5.06 15.72
CA LYS A 44 15.93 4.18 16.86
C LYS A 44 14.72 3.28 16.59
N GLY A 45 14.85 2.02 16.93
CA GLY A 45 13.77 1.04 16.93
C GLY A 45 13.55 0.47 18.32
N ALA A 46 12.52 -0.36 18.49
CA ALA A 46 12.18 -0.96 19.78
C ALA A 46 13.33 -1.79 20.38
N ASN A 47 14.17 -2.42 19.54
CA ASN A 47 15.21 -3.36 19.94
C ASN A 47 16.62 -2.96 19.47
N PHE A 48 16.80 -1.76 18.90
CA PHE A 48 18.11 -1.28 18.46
C PHE A 48 18.21 0.25 18.51
N ASN A 49 19.43 0.75 18.64
CA ASN A 49 19.75 2.16 18.59
C ASN A 49 20.68 2.43 17.42
N GLY A 50 20.20 3.14 16.39
CA GLY A 50 20.97 3.48 15.20
C GLY A 50 22.21 4.33 15.49
N ASN A 51 22.19 5.15 16.56
CA ASN A 51 23.31 6.01 16.93
C ASN A 51 24.61 5.21 17.18
N SER A 52 24.52 4.00 17.74
CA SER A 52 25.68 3.12 17.95
C SER A 52 26.31 2.62 16.64
N PHE A 53 25.65 2.78 15.51
CA PHE A 53 26.16 2.37 14.19
C PHE A 53 26.63 3.54 13.32
N ALA A 54 26.55 4.78 13.80
CA ALA A 54 26.88 5.97 13.02
C ALA A 54 28.35 5.97 12.57
N HIS A 55 29.28 5.61 13.46
CA HIS A 55 30.71 5.50 13.13
C HIS A 55 30.94 4.44 12.03
N LYS A 56 30.33 3.28 12.17
CA LYS A 56 30.43 2.19 11.20
C LYS A 56 29.89 2.60 9.82
N ALA A 57 28.81 3.38 9.77
CA ALA A 57 28.25 3.89 8.51
C ALA A 57 29.25 4.80 7.77
N LEU A 58 29.96 5.68 8.50
CA LEU A 58 31.01 6.52 7.93
C LEU A 58 32.20 5.70 7.43
N GLU A 59 32.65 4.70 8.20
CA GLU A 59 33.71 3.76 7.78
C GLU A 59 33.34 2.99 6.50
N GLN A 60 32.05 2.68 6.32
CA GLN A 60 31.53 1.98 5.14
C GLN A 60 31.31 2.89 3.92
N GLY A 61 31.55 4.19 4.07
CA GLY A 61 31.57 5.13 2.97
C GLY A 61 30.42 6.13 2.91
N CYS A 62 29.54 6.17 3.92
CA CYS A 62 28.62 7.30 4.06
C CYS A 62 29.39 8.61 4.24
N ALA A 63 28.95 9.70 3.62
CA ALA A 63 29.59 11.02 3.75
C ALA A 63 29.27 11.67 5.10
N TYR A 64 28.04 11.49 5.57
CA TYR A 64 27.53 12.09 6.80
C TYR A 64 26.67 11.08 7.58
N ALA A 65 26.58 11.30 8.90
CA ALA A 65 25.68 10.57 9.79
C ALA A 65 24.83 11.55 10.61
N VAL A 66 23.50 11.45 10.49
CA VAL A 66 22.52 12.20 11.30
C VAL A 66 22.24 11.42 12.56
N VAL A 67 22.50 12.01 13.73
CA VAL A 67 22.41 11.38 15.06
C VAL A 67 21.63 12.25 16.03
N ASP A 68 20.94 11.64 17.00
CA ASP A 68 20.26 12.34 18.11
C ASP A 68 20.80 11.95 19.49
N GLU A 69 21.91 11.21 19.50
CA GLU A 69 22.78 11.00 20.67
C GLU A 69 24.19 11.28 20.23
N SER A 70 24.89 12.21 20.92
CA SER A 70 26.22 12.63 20.53
C SER A 70 27.20 12.48 21.68
N THR A 71 28.45 12.14 21.34
CA THR A 71 29.62 12.25 22.21
C THR A 71 30.36 13.55 21.91
N PRO A 72 31.25 14.05 22.79
CA PRO A 72 32.08 15.23 22.49
C PRO A 72 32.80 15.12 21.14
N ASP A 73 33.38 13.96 20.82
CA ASP A 73 34.11 13.73 19.58
C ASP A 73 33.23 13.83 18.33
N MET A 74 31.93 13.50 18.44
CA MET A 74 30.96 13.64 17.33
C MET A 74 30.59 15.10 17.11
N ILE A 75 30.54 15.92 18.17
CA ILE A 75 30.16 17.33 18.06
C ILE A 75 31.22 18.12 17.29
N ASP A 76 32.50 17.78 17.48
CA ASP A 76 33.63 18.44 16.83
C ASP A 76 33.94 17.89 15.41
N ASN A 77 33.24 16.87 14.99
CA ASN A 77 33.43 16.25 13.67
C ASN A 77 32.28 16.61 12.69
N GLU A 78 32.60 17.35 11.65
CA GLU A 78 31.66 17.85 10.65
C GLU A 78 30.88 16.73 9.89
N GLN A 79 31.33 15.48 9.95
CA GLN A 79 30.62 14.35 9.35
C GLN A 79 29.38 13.93 10.17
N TYR A 80 29.30 14.33 11.44
CA TYR A 80 28.13 14.07 12.28
C TYR A 80 27.21 15.30 12.32
N ILE A 81 25.95 15.07 11.99
CA ILE A 81 24.90 16.10 12.06
C ILE A 81 24.02 15.77 13.25
N VAL A 82 24.27 16.48 14.35
CA VAL A 82 23.54 16.30 15.61
C VAL A 82 22.19 17.00 15.50
N VAL A 83 21.11 16.28 15.80
CA VAL A 83 19.73 16.77 15.74
C VAL A 83 18.95 16.37 17.01
N ASP A 84 17.80 16.99 17.26
CA ASP A 84 16.96 16.66 18.41
C ASP A 84 16.28 15.27 18.25
N ASN A 85 15.89 14.92 17.01
CA ASN A 85 15.25 13.63 16.69
C ASN A 85 15.51 13.27 15.22
N VAL A 86 16.13 12.12 15.00
CA VAL A 86 16.54 11.65 13.67
C VAL A 86 15.34 11.38 12.78
N LEU A 87 14.28 10.75 13.29
CA LEU A 87 13.09 10.43 12.50
C LEU A 87 12.37 11.70 12.04
N THR A 88 12.13 12.63 12.95
CA THR A 88 11.51 13.93 12.62
C THR A 88 12.34 14.70 11.58
N THR A 89 13.67 14.66 11.72
CA THR A 89 14.59 15.31 10.77
C THR A 89 14.50 14.68 9.38
N LEU A 90 14.43 13.34 9.29
CA LEU A 90 14.24 12.62 8.03
C LEU A 90 12.91 13.02 7.35
N GLN A 91 11.83 13.09 8.13
CA GLN A 91 10.50 13.48 7.66
C GLN A 91 10.47 14.93 7.17
N GLN A 92 11.08 15.85 7.91
CA GLN A 92 11.18 17.27 7.53
C GLN A 92 12.03 17.46 6.27
N LEU A 93 13.15 16.72 6.13
CA LEU A 93 13.97 16.74 4.93
C LEU A 93 13.18 16.26 3.70
N ALA A 94 12.43 15.17 3.84
CA ALA A 94 11.60 14.62 2.78
C ALA A 94 10.48 15.59 2.35
N ASN A 95 9.80 16.21 3.31
CA ASN A 95 8.78 17.23 3.03
C ASN A 95 9.41 18.47 2.35
N HIS A 96 10.58 18.92 2.81
CA HIS A 96 11.29 20.03 2.19
C HIS A 96 11.67 19.71 0.74
N HIS A 97 12.22 18.52 0.48
CA HIS A 97 12.60 18.04 -0.85
C HIS A 97 11.39 17.96 -1.79
N ARG A 98 10.30 17.38 -1.34
CA ARG A 98 9.02 17.29 -2.08
C ARG A 98 8.54 18.70 -2.49
N LYS A 99 8.58 19.66 -1.57
CA LYS A 99 8.16 21.05 -1.84
C LYS A 99 9.06 21.75 -2.86
N ALA A 100 10.37 21.52 -2.76
CA ALA A 100 11.35 22.11 -3.66
C ALA A 100 11.18 21.64 -5.13
N LEU A 101 10.72 20.40 -5.34
CA LEU A 101 10.47 19.84 -6.68
C LEU A 101 9.09 20.16 -7.23
N ASN A 102 8.12 20.46 -6.35
CA ASN A 102 6.72 20.76 -6.72
C ASN A 102 6.05 19.68 -7.61
N THR A 103 6.45 18.41 -7.45
CA THR A 103 5.86 17.28 -8.17
C THR A 103 4.40 17.08 -7.75
N THR A 104 3.49 16.80 -8.70
CA THR A 104 2.11 16.46 -8.38
C THR A 104 2.02 15.11 -7.70
N ILE A 105 1.42 15.04 -6.51
CA ILE A 105 1.35 13.83 -5.69
C ILE A 105 -0.09 13.38 -5.52
N ILE A 106 -0.32 12.08 -5.75
CA ILE A 106 -1.55 11.37 -5.44
C ILE A 106 -1.30 10.52 -4.20
N GLY A 107 -1.99 10.84 -3.10
CA GLY A 107 -1.93 10.11 -1.84
C GLY A 107 -2.98 9.01 -1.78
N ILE A 108 -2.58 7.79 -1.46
CA ILE A 108 -3.48 6.64 -1.37
C ILE A 108 -3.41 6.02 0.02
N THR A 109 -4.56 5.89 0.68
CA THR A 109 -4.72 5.05 1.88
C THR A 109 -5.93 4.14 1.76
N GLY A 110 -6.26 3.41 2.81
CA GLY A 110 -7.40 2.49 2.88
C GLY A 110 -7.05 1.21 3.65
N THR A 111 -8.02 0.35 3.81
CA THR A 111 -7.81 -0.94 4.47
C THR A 111 -7.21 -1.95 3.51
N ASN A 112 -7.90 -2.26 2.42
CA ASN A 112 -7.50 -3.21 1.39
C ASN A 112 -7.29 -2.52 0.05
N GLY A 113 -6.54 -3.14 -0.87
CA GLY A 113 -6.37 -2.67 -2.23
C GLY A 113 -5.38 -1.52 -2.45
N LYS A 114 -4.79 -0.92 -1.40
CA LYS A 114 -3.84 0.19 -1.51
C LYS A 114 -2.72 -0.08 -2.51
N THR A 115 -1.97 -1.15 -2.30
CA THR A 115 -0.82 -1.50 -3.15
C THR A 115 -1.25 -1.86 -4.56
N THR A 116 -2.34 -2.62 -4.72
CA THR A 116 -2.88 -2.95 -6.05
C THR A 116 -3.29 -1.68 -6.80
N THR A 117 -4.04 -0.78 -6.15
CA THR A 117 -4.43 0.50 -6.77
C THR A 117 -3.22 1.37 -7.09
N LYS A 118 -2.23 1.46 -6.19
CA LYS A 118 -0.98 2.19 -6.41
C LYS A 118 -0.24 1.67 -7.65
N GLU A 119 -0.11 0.36 -7.80
CA GLU A 119 0.60 -0.24 -8.94
C GLU A 119 -0.17 -0.04 -10.25
N LEU A 120 -1.48 -0.29 -10.25
CA LEU A 120 -2.34 -0.03 -11.41
C LEU A 120 -2.27 1.45 -11.82
N LEU A 121 -2.39 2.35 -10.85
CA LEU A 121 -2.33 3.78 -11.11
C LEU A 121 -0.94 4.22 -11.62
N ALA A 122 0.14 3.69 -11.04
CA ALA A 122 1.50 3.98 -11.52
C ALA A 122 1.68 3.50 -12.96
N THR A 123 1.16 2.33 -13.33
CA THR A 123 1.22 1.78 -14.70
C THR A 123 0.40 2.63 -15.69
N VAL A 124 -0.80 3.08 -15.28
CA VAL A 124 -1.66 3.96 -16.07
C VAL A 124 -1.00 5.33 -16.28
N LEU A 125 -0.53 5.97 -15.22
CA LEU A 125 0.10 7.29 -15.31
C LEU A 125 1.42 7.25 -16.10
N ALA A 126 2.15 6.14 -16.05
CA ALA A 126 3.40 5.96 -16.80
C ALA A 126 3.21 5.97 -18.33
N GLN A 127 1.99 5.88 -18.84
CA GLN A 127 1.70 6.05 -20.26
C GLN A 127 1.94 7.51 -20.74
N LYS A 128 1.92 8.47 -19.79
CA LYS A 128 2.06 9.89 -20.12
C LYS A 128 3.14 10.61 -19.32
N TYR A 129 3.46 10.13 -18.13
CA TYR A 129 4.29 10.81 -17.14
C TYR A 129 5.48 9.95 -16.71
N ASN A 130 6.54 10.60 -16.23
CA ASN A 130 7.57 9.93 -15.46
C ASN A 130 7.11 9.87 -13.99
N VAL A 131 6.78 8.68 -13.51
CA VAL A 131 6.07 8.45 -12.25
C VAL A 131 6.98 7.85 -11.19
N LEU A 132 7.11 8.52 -10.05
CA LEU A 132 7.61 7.89 -8.82
C LEU A 132 6.44 7.22 -8.10
N TYR A 133 6.66 6.04 -7.53
CA TYR A 133 5.67 5.42 -6.64
C TYR A 133 6.33 4.67 -5.47
N THR A 134 5.53 4.43 -4.42
CA THR A 134 5.96 3.67 -3.23
C THR A 134 6.33 2.24 -3.62
N LEU A 135 7.56 1.82 -3.35
CA LEU A 135 8.02 0.45 -3.58
C LEU A 135 7.70 -0.45 -2.37
N GLY A 136 7.33 -1.68 -2.65
CA GLY A 136 7.05 -2.68 -1.61
C GLY A 136 6.05 -2.17 -0.57
N ASN A 137 6.46 -2.18 0.70
CA ASN A 137 5.70 -1.74 1.86
C ASN A 137 6.25 -0.45 2.52
N LEU A 138 6.96 0.39 1.77
CA LEU A 138 7.52 1.66 2.26
C LEU A 138 6.42 2.73 2.46
N ASN A 139 5.38 2.40 3.22
CA ASN A 139 4.16 3.19 3.39
C ASN A 139 3.94 3.71 4.82
N ASN A 140 4.97 3.59 5.67
CA ASN A 140 4.97 4.07 7.06
C ASN A 140 5.80 5.36 7.23
N ASP A 141 5.94 5.82 8.46
CA ASP A 141 6.64 7.04 8.89
C ASP A 141 8.15 7.10 8.56
N ILE A 142 8.76 5.97 8.18
CA ILE A 142 10.14 5.87 7.66
C ILE A 142 10.13 5.66 6.15
N GLY A 143 9.25 4.79 5.65
CA GLY A 143 9.20 4.40 4.25
C GLY A 143 8.72 5.51 3.31
N VAL A 144 7.74 6.31 3.75
CA VAL A 144 7.23 7.46 3.01
C VAL A 144 8.31 8.52 2.80
N PRO A 145 9.04 8.99 3.84
CA PRO A 145 10.21 9.85 3.65
C PRO A 145 11.24 9.29 2.68
N LYS A 146 11.62 8.01 2.82
CA LYS A 146 12.56 7.35 1.91
C LYS A 146 12.05 7.35 0.47
N THR A 147 10.76 7.18 0.26
CA THR A 147 10.13 7.25 -1.07
C THR A 147 10.22 8.66 -1.64
N LEU A 148 9.87 9.68 -0.86
CA LEU A 148 9.89 11.08 -1.31
C LEU A 148 11.31 11.56 -1.63
N LEU A 149 12.34 11.14 -0.88
CA LEU A 149 13.74 11.48 -1.15
C LEU A 149 14.30 10.85 -2.44
N ARG A 150 13.58 9.93 -3.07
CA ARG A 150 13.88 9.42 -4.42
C ARG A 150 13.33 10.31 -5.54
N LEU A 151 12.49 11.30 -5.24
CA LEU A 151 12.06 12.28 -6.24
C LEU A 151 13.25 12.99 -6.86
N ASN A 152 13.13 13.34 -8.13
CA ASN A 152 14.07 14.18 -8.84
C ASN A 152 13.31 15.06 -9.84
N LYS A 153 14.02 15.93 -10.57
CA LYS A 153 13.43 16.88 -11.52
C LYS A 153 12.74 16.22 -12.73
N GLU A 154 13.01 14.96 -12.98
CA GLU A 154 12.41 14.22 -14.09
C GLU A 154 11.02 13.69 -13.74
N HIS A 155 10.73 13.46 -12.45
CA HIS A 155 9.43 12.98 -12.02
C HIS A 155 8.36 14.07 -12.10
N ASN A 156 7.36 13.85 -12.96
CA ASN A 156 6.23 14.77 -13.11
C ASN A 156 5.11 14.46 -12.12
N MET A 157 4.98 13.19 -11.75
CA MET A 157 3.95 12.70 -10.83
C MET A 157 4.53 11.73 -9.81
N ALA A 158 3.84 11.62 -8.68
CA ALA A 158 4.15 10.60 -7.68
C ALA A 158 2.87 9.97 -7.12
N VAL A 159 2.91 8.65 -6.86
CA VAL A 159 1.84 7.90 -6.23
C VAL A 159 2.36 7.36 -4.89
N ILE A 160 1.88 7.95 -3.79
CA ILE A 160 2.38 7.67 -2.44
C ILE A 160 1.34 6.88 -1.66
N GLU A 161 1.69 5.64 -1.35
CA GLU A 161 0.89 4.79 -0.46
C GLU A 161 1.15 5.15 0.99
N MET A 162 0.08 5.38 1.78
CA MET A 162 0.12 5.74 3.19
C MET A 162 -0.59 4.66 4.01
N GLY A 163 0.19 3.91 4.77
CA GLY A 163 -0.29 2.86 5.67
C GLY A 163 -0.61 3.42 7.06
N ALA A 164 -1.47 2.73 7.81
CA ALA A 164 -1.73 3.07 9.20
C ALA A 164 -2.15 1.83 9.98
N SER A 165 -1.74 1.77 11.23
CA SER A 165 -2.08 0.77 12.22
C SER A 165 -2.62 1.37 13.54
N HIS A 166 -2.39 2.69 13.76
CA HIS A 166 -2.84 3.43 14.94
C HIS A 166 -3.46 4.79 14.56
N PRO A 167 -4.28 5.39 15.43
CA PRO A 167 -4.76 6.76 15.27
C PRO A 167 -3.60 7.75 15.16
N GLY A 168 -3.71 8.75 14.25
CA GLY A 168 -2.68 9.75 13.99
C GLY A 168 -1.63 9.34 12.96
N ASP A 169 -1.56 8.06 12.55
CA ASP A 169 -0.59 7.60 11.55
C ASP A 169 -0.80 8.30 10.20
N ILE A 170 -2.05 8.37 9.72
CA ILE A 170 -2.35 9.04 8.44
C ILE A 170 -2.07 10.54 8.55
N LYS A 171 -2.41 11.17 9.68
CA LYS A 171 -2.10 12.58 9.91
C LYS A 171 -0.60 12.85 9.76
N THR A 172 0.23 12.05 10.41
CA THR A 172 1.69 12.16 10.29
C THR A 172 2.14 12.03 8.82
N LEU A 173 1.61 11.06 8.09
CA LEU A 173 2.02 10.80 6.71
C LEU A 173 1.54 11.90 5.76
N VAL A 174 0.32 12.41 5.91
CA VAL A 174 -0.17 13.49 5.03
C VAL A 174 0.57 14.80 5.26
N ASP A 175 1.00 15.09 6.49
CA ASP A 175 1.82 16.26 6.81
C ASP A 175 3.22 16.18 6.15
N ILE A 176 3.74 14.96 5.91
CA ILE A 176 5.00 14.74 5.19
C ILE A 176 4.79 14.82 3.67
N VAL A 177 3.73 14.16 3.17
CA VAL A 177 3.44 13.99 1.73
C VAL A 177 2.83 15.24 1.11
N GLU A 178 1.90 15.90 1.79
CA GLU A 178 1.08 17.01 1.33
C GLU A 178 0.46 16.74 -0.07
N PRO A 179 -0.39 15.71 -0.21
CA PRO A 179 -0.88 15.26 -1.51
C PRO A 179 -1.74 16.32 -2.21
N ASN A 180 -1.66 16.37 -3.55
CA ASN A 180 -2.50 17.23 -4.40
C ASN A 180 -3.86 16.58 -4.68
N TYR A 181 -3.88 15.25 -4.79
CA TYR A 181 -5.06 14.40 -4.99
C TYR A 181 -5.06 13.27 -3.96
N ALA A 182 -6.23 12.78 -3.60
CA ALA A 182 -6.39 11.79 -2.56
C ALA A 182 -7.38 10.68 -2.93
N LEU A 183 -7.08 9.46 -2.45
CA LEU A 183 -7.96 8.31 -2.57
C LEU A 183 -7.92 7.50 -1.27
N ILE A 184 -9.09 7.20 -0.71
CA ILE A 184 -9.26 6.09 0.24
C ILE A 184 -9.89 4.93 -0.52
N THR A 185 -9.17 3.81 -0.66
CA THR A 185 -9.65 2.67 -1.45
C THR A 185 -10.93 2.05 -0.87
N ASN A 186 -10.91 1.82 0.43
CA ASN A 186 -12.04 1.35 1.23
C ASN A 186 -11.72 1.43 2.73
N VAL A 187 -12.73 1.25 3.56
CA VAL A 187 -12.58 0.98 4.99
C VAL A 187 -13.10 -0.43 5.31
N GLY A 188 -12.41 -1.13 6.20
CA GLY A 188 -12.72 -2.50 6.54
C GLY A 188 -12.12 -2.89 7.90
N ARG A 189 -12.47 -4.06 8.41
CA ARG A 189 -11.99 -4.57 9.71
C ARG A 189 -10.56 -5.09 9.57
N ALA A 190 -9.58 -4.25 9.85
CA ALA A 190 -8.17 -4.59 9.88
C ALA A 190 -7.46 -3.78 10.97
N HIS A 191 -6.35 -4.30 11.50
CA HIS A 191 -5.55 -3.68 12.57
C HIS A 191 -6.39 -3.26 13.79
N LEU A 192 -7.43 -4.03 14.12
CA LEU A 192 -8.41 -3.68 15.17
C LEU A 192 -7.74 -3.54 16.53
N GLN A 193 -6.64 -4.25 16.77
CA GLN A 193 -5.84 -4.11 17.98
C GLN A 193 -5.27 -2.68 18.12
N GLY A 194 -4.77 -2.08 17.05
CA GLY A 194 -4.18 -0.74 17.08
C GLY A 194 -5.23 0.37 17.02
N PHE A 195 -6.30 0.20 16.25
CA PHE A 195 -7.36 1.20 16.09
C PHE A 195 -8.46 1.12 17.18
N GLY A 196 -8.52 0.03 17.95
CA GLY A 196 -9.51 -0.22 19.00
C GLY A 196 -10.91 -0.57 18.49
N SER A 197 -11.34 -0.08 17.31
CA SER A 197 -12.67 -0.35 16.74
C SER A 197 -12.71 -0.09 15.25
N PHE A 198 -13.80 -0.48 14.58
CA PHE A 198 -14.05 -0.12 13.18
C PHE A 198 -14.20 1.40 12.99
N ASP A 199 -14.84 2.09 13.93
CA ASP A 199 -14.91 3.56 13.91
C ASP A 199 -13.54 4.20 14.10
N GLY A 200 -12.62 3.57 14.84
CA GLY A 200 -11.22 3.98 14.92
C GLY A 200 -10.52 3.89 13.57
N VAL A 201 -10.80 2.83 12.78
CA VAL A 201 -10.31 2.72 11.39
C VAL A 201 -10.84 3.86 10.53
N LYS A 202 -12.16 4.12 10.56
CA LYS A 202 -12.80 5.22 9.80
C LYS A 202 -12.16 6.57 10.15
N ARG A 203 -12.08 6.92 11.44
CA ARG A 203 -11.49 8.19 11.90
C ARG A 203 -10.05 8.37 11.44
N THR A 204 -9.23 7.34 11.59
CA THR A 204 -7.80 7.43 11.17
C THR A 204 -7.68 7.60 9.65
N LYS A 205 -8.49 6.89 8.86
CA LYS A 205 -8.43 7.08 7.40
C LYS A 205 -8.96 8.46 6.98
N ALA A 206 -9.96 8.99 7.69
CA ALA A 206 -10.51 10.31 7.44
C ALA A 206 -9.53 11.46 7.73
N GLU A 207 -8.43 11.24 8.47
CA GLU A 207 -7.34 12.21 8.63
C GLU A 207 -6.79 12.69 7.25
N LEU A 208 -6.89 11.85 6.20
CA LEU A 208 -6.59 12.26 4.83
C LEU A 208 -7.61 13.29 4.30
N TYR A 209 -8.88 13.09 4.59
CA TYR A 209 -9.95 14.04 4.20
C TYR A 209 -9.81 15.36 4.96
N ASP A 210 -9.52 15.31 6.27
CA ASP A 210 -9.24 16.51 7.09
C ASP A 210 -8.09 17.33 6.50
N PHE A 211 -7.01 16.69 6.07
CA PHE A 211 -5.89 17.35 5.42
C PHE A 211 -6.31 18.02 4.11
N MET A 212 -7.04 17.31 3.25
CA MET A 212 -7.48 17.83 1.96
C MET A 212 -8.43 19.02 2.13
N GLU A 213 -9.36 18.96 3.08
CA GLU A 213 -10.27 20.06 3.42
C GLU A 213 -9.50 21.27 3.93
N ALA A 214 -8.59 21.08 4.91
CA ALA A 214 -7.79 22.15 5.50
C ALA A 214 -6.92 22.91 4.48
N HIS A 215 -6.61 22.26 3.35
CA HIS A 215 -5.79 22.84 2.27
C HIS A 215 -6.62 23.26 1.05
N ASN A 216 -7.95 23.33 1.16
CA ASN A 216 -8.90 23.66 0.07
C ASN A 216 -8.75 22.73 -1.16
N ARG A 217 -8.53 21.42 -0.93
CA ARG A 217 -8.35 20.39 -1.96
C ARG A 217 -9.40 19.29 -1.89
N ALA A 218 -10.52 19.50 -1.18
CA ALA A 218 -11.58 18.49 -1.05
C ALA A 218 -12.13 18.04 -2.42
N ASN A 219 -12.21 18.95 -3.40
CA ASN A 219 -12.62 18.65 -4.78
C ASN A 219 -11.64 17.74 -5.57
N ASN A 220 -10.45 17.48 -5.04
CA ASN A 220 -9.45 16.59 -5.61
C ASN A 220 -9.46 15.19 -4.95
N ILE A 221 -10.51 14.86 -4.21
CA ILE A 221 -10.68 13.54 -3.59
C ILE A 221 -11.47 12.65 -4.55
N PHE A 222 -10.92 11.44 -4.81
CA PHE A 222 -11.61 10.39 -5.56
C PHE A 222 -12.39 9.50 -4.59
N ILE A 223 -13.68 9.26 -4.87
CA ILE A 223 -14.55 8.47 -3.99
C ILE A 223 -15.31 7.41 -4.78
N ASN A 224 -15.24 6.17 -4.31
CA ASN A 224 -16.17 5.14 -4.73
C ASN A 224 -17.57 5.49 -4.24
N ALA A 225 -18.42 5.94 -5.15
CA ALA A 225 -19.79 6.41 -4.84
C ALA A 225 -20.75 5.28 -4.41
N GLU A 226 -20.34 4.01 -4.53
CA GLU A 226 -21.08 2.85 -4.01
C GLU A 226 -20.74 2.55 -2.53
N SER A 227 -19.72 3.20 -1.97
CA SER A 227 -19.32 3.02 -0.58
C SER A 227 -19.99 4.02 0.35
N THR A 228 -21.02 3.58 1.06
CA THR A 228 -21.71 4.40 2.06
C THR A 228 -20.77 4.91 3.15
N ASP A 229 -19.82 4.09 3.60
CA ASP A 229 -18.81 4.50 4.59
C ASP A 229 -17.93 5.66 4.09
N LEU A 230 -17.45 5.62 2.83
CA LEU A 230 -16.61 6.70 2.29
C LEU A 230 -17.40 7.98 2.08
N LEU A 231 -18.65 7.88 1.65
CA LEU A 231 -19.55 9.04 1.50
C LEU A 231 -19.86 9.68 2.85
N GLU A 232 -20.18 8.88 3.88
CA GLU A 232 -20.40 9.34 5.24
C GLU A 232 -19.14 10.04 5.80
N MET A 233 -17.98 9.44 5.63
CA MET A 233 -16.70 10.03 6.05
C MET A 233 -16.45 11.36 5.33
N PHE A 234 -16.68 11.43 4.01
CA PHE A 234 -16.51 12.67 3.26
C PHE A 234 -17.45 13.77 3.78
N SER A 235 -18.74 13.47 3.92
CA SER A 235 -19.74 14.46 4.40
C SER A 235 -19.48 14.93 5.84
N THR A 236 -18.79 14.12 6.65
CA THR A 236 -18.44 14.45 8.04
C THR A 236 -17.20 15.33 8.12
N HIS A 237 -16.21 15.11 7.25
CA HIS A 237 -14.88 15.70 7.34
C HIS A 237 -14.62 16.81 6.32
N CYS A 238 -15.41 16.88 5.24
CA CYS A 238 -15.31 17.92 4.22
C CYS A 238 -16.58 18.78 4.19
N LYS A 239 -16.42 20.10 4.14
CA LYS A 239 -17.53 21.06 4.08
C LYS A 239 -18.05 21.28 2.66
N GLY A 240 -17.22 20.97 1.65
CA GLY A 240 -17.59 21.05 0.24
C GLY A 240 -18.47 19.88 -0.17
N GLU A 241 -19.28 20.08 -1.22
CA GLU A 241 -20.13 19.03 -1.80
C GLU A 241 -19.46 18.34 -3.02
N SER A 242 -18.28 18.81 -3.42
CA SER A 242 -17.62 18.39 -4.67
C SER A 242 -16.47 17.43 -4.40
N TYR A 243 -16.53 16.28 -5.07
CA TYR A 243 -15.50 15.25 -5.15
C TYR A 243 -15.57 14.58 -6.52
N ILE A 244 -14.58 13.77 -6.89
CA ILE A 244 -14.55 13.01 -8.14
C ILE A 244 -15.10 11.61 -7.86
N ALA A 245 -16.34 11.36 -8.31
CA ALA A 245 -17.02 10.10 -8.08
C ALA A 245 -16.64 9.03 -9.12
N TYR A 246 -16.62 7.75 -8.70
CA TYR A 246 -16.64 6.61 -9.61
C TYR A 246 -17.52 5.48 -9.06
N SER A 247 -18.15 4.71 -9.96
CA SER A 247 -19.07 3.62 -9.63
C SER A 247 -18.59 2.30 -10.28
N PRO A 248 -17.95 1.40 -9.50
CA PRO A 248 -17.33 0.18 -10.01
C PRO A 248 -18.30 -0.83 -10.62
N THR A 249 -19.59 -0.78 -10.28
CA THR A 249 -20.62 -1.70 -10.78
C THR A 249 -21.73 -0.98 -11.55
N ASN A 250 -21.55 0.32 -11.84
CA ASN A 250 -22.57 1.16 -12.51
C ASN A 250 -23.92 1.18 -11.77
N SER A 251 -23.90 0.94 -10.45
CA SER A 251 -25.12 0.89 -9.63
C SER A 251 -25.60 2.29 -9.18
N VAL A 252 -24.71 3.29 -9.23
CA VAL A 252 -25.01 4.68 -8.93
C VAL A 252 -24.46 5.60 -10.01
N LYS A 253 -25.09 6.76 -10.19
CA LYS A 253 -24.63 7.76 -11.17
C LYS A 253 -23.28 8.35 -10.73
N ALA A 254 -22.29 8.25 -11.62
CA ALA A 254 -20.95 8.80 -11.42
C ALA A 254 -20.32 9.16 -12.77
N PRO A 255 -19.36 10.12 -12.83
CA PRO A 255 -18.61 10.43 -14.05
C PRO A 255 -17.90 9.24 -14.67
N PHE A 256 -17.42 8.31 -13.84
CA PHE A 256 -16.74 7.08 -14.28
C PHE A 256 -17.51 5.88 -13.79
N VAL A 257 -17.89 5.00 -14.71
CA VAL A 257 -18.63 3.77 -14.39
C VAL A 257 -17.99 2.56 -15.05
N ALA A 258 -18.14 1.39 -14.43
CA ALA A 258 -17.66 0.12 -14.99
C ALA A 258 -18.70 -0.98 -14.84
N GLU A 259 -18.55 -2.02 -15.66
CA GLU A 259 -19.32 -3.27 -15.60
C GLU A 259 -18.39 -4.46 -15.85
N ILE A 260 -18.45 -5.46 -14.99
CA ILE A 260 -17.69 -6.70 -15.17
C ILE A 260 -18.34 -7.50 -16.31
N THR A 261 -17.53 -7.90 -17.29
CA THR A 261 -17.97 -8.71 -18.43
C THR A 261 -17.57 -10.17 -18.30
N ALA A 262 -16.48 -10.48 -17.57
CA ALA A 262 -16.06 -11.83 -17.21
C ALA A 262 -15.24 -11.82 -15.91
N ASN A 263 -15.23 -12.96 -15.20
CA ASN A 263 -14.47 -13.15 -13.95
C ASN A 263 -14.05 -14.62 -13.75
N ASN A 264 -13.44 -15.24 -14.78
CA ASN A 264 -12.92 -16.60 -14.66
C ASN A 264 -11.73 -16.87 -15.60
N PRO A 265 -10.49 -17.07 -15.11
CA PRO A 265 -10.02 -16.74 -13.77
C PRO A 265 -9.79 -15.23 -13.59
N PHE A 266 -9.57 -14.50 -14.70
CA PHE A 266 -9.25 -13.08 -14.70
C PHE A 266 -10.49 -12.22 -14.91
N VAL A 267 -10.45 -11.04 -14.30
CA VAL A 267 -11.49 -10.04 -14.48
C VAL A 267 -11.34 -9.38 -15.85
N SER A 268 -12.42 -9.42 -16.64
CA SER A 268 -12.62 -8.52 -17.78
C SER A 268 -13.76 -7.57 -17.46
N PHE A 269 -13.62 -6.33 -17.87
CA PHE A 269 -14.63 -5.31 -17.61
C PHE A 269 -14.68 -4.29 -18.74
N ARG A 270 -15.75 -3.50 -18.75
CA ARG A 270 -15.83 -2.31 -19.60
C ARG A 270 -16.07 -1.08 -18.72
N TRP A 271 -15.59 0.06 -19.17
CA TRP A 271 -15.76 1.32 -18.47
C TRP A 271 -16.07 2.46 -19.44
N LYS A 272 -16.65 3.54 -18.95
CA LYS A 272 -16.88 4.76 -19.71
C LYS A 272 -16.90 5.99 -18.82
N GLU A 273 -16.74 7.16 -19.46
CA GLU A 273 -17.06 8.46 -18.91
C GLU A 273 -18.50 8.81 -19.26
N THR A 274 -19.35 9.10 -18.27
CA THR A 274 -20.77 9.39 -18.49
C THR A 274 -21.00 10.82 -18.98
N ASP A 275 -20.09 11.74 -18.67
CA ASP A 275 -20.17 13.15 -19.03
C ASP A 275 -19.44 13.47 -20.34
N ASN A 276 -18.91 12.46 -21.02
CA ASN A 276 -18.24 12.60 -22.32
C ASN A 276 -19.29 12.46 -23.45
N GLU A 277 -19.23 13.33 -24.45
CA GLU A 277 -20.14 13.33 -25.61
C GLU A 277 -20.14 11.98 -26.36
N SER A 278 -19.01 11.29 -26.42
CA SER A 278 -18.92 9.97 -27.07
C SER A 278 -19.65 8.88 -26.31
N ASN A 279 -19.74 8.98 -24.97
CA ASN A 279 -20.33 7.97 -24.05
C ASN A 279 -19.96 6.51 -24.42
N ALA A 280 -18.76 6.33 -25.01
CA ALA A 280 -18.30 5.05 -25.54
C ALA A 280 -17.78 4.13 -24.44
N TRP A 281 -18.12 2.84 -24.54
CA TRP A 281 -17.57 1.81 -23.67
C TRP A 281 -16.19 1.38 -24.16
N HIS A 282 -15.22 1.33 -23.21
CA HIS A 282 -13.88 0.80 -23.41
C HIS A 282 -13.78 -0.56 -22.74
N ASN A 283 -13.40 -1.60 -23.47
CA ASN A 283 -13.25 -2.96 -22.94
C ASN A 283 -11.80 -3.17 -22.47
N VAL A 284 -11.64 -3.90 -21.37
CA VAL A 284 -10.34 -4.25 -20.77
C VAL A 284 -10.36 -5.69 -20.30
N SER A 285 -9.37 -6.49 -20.74
CA SER A 285 -9.14 -7.85 -20.27
C SER A 285 -7.87 -7.90 -19.44
N THR A 286 -7.97 -8.16 -18.14
CA THR A 286 -6.85 -8.04 -17.20
C THR A 286 -6.23 -9.38 -16.81
N HIS A 287 -5.12 -9.35 -16.09
CA HIS A 287 -4.52 -10.50 -15.41
C HIS A 287 -4.79 -10.49 -13.89
N LEU A 288 -5.80 -9.72 -13.44
CA LEU A 288 -6.20 -9.67 -12.04
C LEU A 288 -7.31 -10.67 -11.75
N ILE A 289 -7.20 -11.37 -10.63
CA ILE A 289 -8.19 -12.31 -10.13
C ILE A 289 -9.07 -11.61 -9.10
N GLY A 290 -10.38 -11.85 -9.18
CA GLY A 290 -11.36 -11.42 -8.20
C GLY A 290 -12.07 -10.12 -8.52
N ALA A 291 -13.41 -10.22 -8.58
CA ALA A 291 -14.32 -9.11 -8.87
C ALA A 291 -14.13 -7.89 -7.92
N TYR A 292 -13.63 -8.11 -6.70
CA TYR A 292 -13.33 -7.04 -5.76
C TYR A 292 -12.23 -6.07 -6.25
N ASN A 293 -11.45 -6.46 -7.27
CA ASN A 293 -10.44 -5.59 -7.87
C ASN A 293 -11.03 -4.55 -8.84
N ILE A 294 -12.31 -4.64 -9.22
CA ILE A 294 -12.92 -3.67 -10.14
C ILE A 294 -12.87 -2.25 -9.57
N ALA A 295 -13.05 -2.08 -8.26
CA ALA A 295 -12.94 -0.78 -7.61
C ALA A 295 -11.52 -0.21 -7.70
N ASN A 296 -10.49 -1.06 -7.55
CA ASN A 296 -9.09 -0.65 -7.67
C ASN A 296 -8.74 -0.25 -9.12
N MET A 297 -9.26 -1.02 -10.11
CA MET A 297 -9.06 -0.75 -11.53
C MET A 297 -9.77 0.54 -11.96
N LEU A 298 -11.04 0.72 -11.58
CA LEU A 298 -11.78 1.92 -11.95
C LEU A 298 -11.25 3.19 -11.24
N ALA A 299 -10.73 3.07 -10.02
CA ALA A 299 -10.01 4.17 -9.38
C ALA A 299 -8.79 4.59 -10.21
N ALA A 300 -8.00 3.63 -10.72
CA ALA A 300 -6.85 3.93 -11.59
C ALA A 300 -7.29 4.55 -12.93
N VAL A 301 -8.39 4.09 -13.53
CA VAL A 301 -9.01 4.70 -14.72
C VAL A 301 -9.42 6.14 -14.43
N SER A 302 -10.20 6.37 -13.37
CA SER A 302 -10.75 7.69 -13.04
C SER A 302 -9.64 8.71 -12.79
N ILE A 303 -8.60 8.33 -12.04
CA ILE A 303 -7.45 9.19 -11.79
C ILE A 303 -6.65 9.41 -13.09
N GLY A 304 -6.39 8.35 -13.86
CA GLY A 304 -5.66 8.45 -15.13
C GLY A 304 -6.32 9.39 -16.11
N ARG A 305 -7.64 9.29 -16.30
CA ARG A 305 -8.42 10.19 -17.15
C ARG A 305 -8.40 11.63 -16.63
N THR A 306 -8.60 11.83 -15.34
CA THR A 306 -8.51 13.17 -14.72
C THR A 306 -7.12 13.80 -14.92
N MET A 307 -6.06 12.99 -14.96
CA MET A 307 -4.70 13.45 -15.28
C MET A 307 -4.46 13.53 -16.80
N GLY A 308 -5.44 13.24 -17.64
CA GLY A 308 -5.39 13.38 -19.10
C GLY A 308 -4.60 12.27 -19.81
N VAL A 309 -4.56 11.05 -19.24
CA VAL A 309 -4.10 9.86 -19.97
C VAL A 309 -5.21 9.43 -20.93
N GLU A 310 -4.87 9.08 -22.16
CA GLU A 310 -5.83 8.66 -23.17
C GLU A 310 -6.48 7.31 -22.85
N SER A 311 -7.75 7.13 -23.24
CA SER A 311 -8.54 5.94 -22.89
C SER A 311 -7.90 4.64 -23.39
N GLU A 312 -7.37 4.63 -24.60
CA GLU A 312 -6.69 3.49 -25.20
C GLU A 312 -5.41 3.11 -24.45
N ASP A 313 -4.67 4.09 -23.98
CA ASP A 313 -3.43 3.86 -23.23
C ASP A 313 -3.72 3.36 -21.82
N ILE A 314 -4.79 3.83 -21.18
CA ILE A 314 -5.29 3.27 -19.92
C ILE A 314 -5.65 1.80 -20.10
N CYS A 315 -6.43 1.45 -21.15
CA CYS A 315 -6.82 0.06 -21.41
C CYS A 315 -5.58 -0.82 -21.58
N LYS A 316 -4.64 -0.44 -22.44
CA LYS A 316 -3.37 -1.17 -22.66
C LYS A 316 -2.56 -1.32 -21.36
N ALA A 317 -2.48 -0.27 -20.54
CA ALA A 317 -1.76 -0.30 -19.27
C ALA A 317 -2.35 -1.34 -18.30
N LEU A 318 -3.68 -1.38 -18.18
CA LEU A 318 -4.39 -2.33 -17.32
C LEU A 318 -4.32 -3.77 -17.85
N GLU A 319 -4.37 -3.96 -19.17
CA GLU A 319 -4.24 -5.27 -19.84
C GLU A 319 -2.84 -5.86 -19.68
N ASN A 320 -1.81 -5.02 -19.74
CA ASN A 320 -0.42 -5.45 -19.60
C ASN A 320 0.04 -5.62 -18.14
N TYR A 321 -0.74 -5.15 -17.17
CA TYR A 321 -0.36 -5.27 -15.77
C TYR A 321 -0.47 -6.70 -15.27
N ILE A 322 0.65 -7.28 -14.83
CA ILE A 322 0.72 -8.63 -14.24
C ILE A 322 1.11 -8.50 -12.76
N PRO A 323 0.27 -8.94 -11.81
CA PRO A 323 0.60 -8.95 -10.40
C PRO A 323 1.85 -9.80 -10.10
N SER A 324 2.80 -9.28 -9.33
CA SER A 324 4.07 -9.97 -9.01
C SER A 324 4.39 -10.04 -7.51
N ASN A 325 3.50 -9.54 -6.65
CA ASN A 325 3.78 -9.24 -5.24
C ASN A 325 2.98 -10.10 -4.25
N ASN A 326 2.63 -11.33 -4.65
CA ASN A 326 1.79 -12.26 -3.86
C ASN A 326 0.41 -11.68 -3.49
N ARG A 327 -0.17 -10.85 -4.38
CA ARG A 327 -1.52 -10.29 -4.23
C ARG A 327 -2.38 -10.76 -5.40
N SER A 328 -3.21 -11.77 -5.15
CA SER A 328 -4.06 -12.41 -6.17
C SER A 328 -3.28 -12.82 -7.44
N GLN A 329 -2.02 -13.22 -7.28
CA GLN A 329 -1.10 -13.60 -8.36
C GLN A 329 -1.38 -15.03 -8.81
N LEU A 330 -1.63 -15.25 -10.09
CA LEU A 330 -1.73 -16.59 -10.66
C LEU A 330 -0.34 -17.15 -10.97
N ILE A 331 -0.03 -18.33 -10.45
CA ILE A 331 1.20 -19.05 -10.69
C ILE A 331 0.84 -20.45 -11.21
N LYS A 332 1.35 -20.83 -12.37
CA LYS A 332 1.25 -22.21 -12.88
C LYS A 332 2.53 -22.94 -12.55
N THR A 333 2.41 -24.06 -11.86
CA THR A 333 3.49 -25.00 -11.60
C THR A 333 3.39 -26.22 -12.53
N ALA A 334 4.26 -27.19 -12.38
CA ALA A 334 4.18 -28.43 -13.16
C ALA A 334 2.94 -29.26 -12.81
N HIS A 335 2.37 -29.08 -11.62
CA HIS A 335 1.31 -29.93 -11.07
C HIS A 335 0.03 -29.18 -10.70
N ASN A 336 0.12 -27.88 -10.42
CA ASN A 336 -0.99 -27.13 -9.86
C ASN A 336 -1.12 -25.73 -10.50
N THR A 337 -2.29 -25.11 -10.31
CA THR A 337 -2.50 -23.67 -10.53
C THR A 337 -2.68 -23.00 -9.17
N ILE A 338 -1.82 -22.04 -8.80
CA ILE A 338 -1.83 -21.40 -7.49
C ILE A 338 -2.32 -19.96 -7.63
N ILE A 339 -3.29 -19.56 -6.83
CA ILE A 339 -3.66 -18.17 -6.59
C ILE A 339 -2.94 -17.75 -5.31
N MET A 340 -1.80 -17.09 -5.48
CA MET A 340 -0.98 -16.63 -4.38
C MET A 340 -1.46 -15.26 -3.89
N ASP A 341 -2.07 -15.22 -2.70
CA ASP A 341 -2.57 -14.00 -2.04
C ASP A 341 -2.09 -13.94 -0.57
N ALA A 342 -0.80 -14.19 -0.37
CA ALA A 342 -0.17 -14.38 0.93
C ALA A 342 0.68 -13.18 1.40
N TYR A 343 0.40 -11.97 0.89
CA TYR A 343 1.07 -10.76 1.37
C TYR A 343 0.49 -10.28 2.70
N ASN A 344 -0.84 -10.24 2.84
CA ASN A 344 -1.53 -9.92 4.09
C ASN A 344 -2.96 -10.49 4.08
N ALA A 345 -3.50 -10.71 5.28
CA ALA A 345 -4.87 -11.17 5.45
C ALA A 345 -5.56 -10.44 6.60
N ASN A 346 -6.83 -10.13 6.39
CA ASN A 346 -7.77 -9.67 7.40
C ASN A 346 -9.16 -10.25 7.10
N PRO A 347 -10.14 -10.19 8.01
CA PRO A 347 -11.45 -10.81 7.82
C PRO A 347 -12.14 -10.42 6.52
N THR A 348 -12.11 -9.14 6.14
CA THR A 348 -12.74 -8.63 4.93
C THR A 348 -12.08 -9.20 3.67
N SER A 349 -10.75 -9.18 3.60
CA SER A 349 -10.01 -9.67 2.43
C SER A 349 -10.03 -11.20 2.32
N MET A 350 -10.02 -11.91 3.46
CA MET A 350 -10.12 -13.37 3.50
C MET A 350 -11.46 -13.83 2.94
N LYS A 351 -12.56 -13.25 3.45
CA LYS A 351 -13.91 -13.52 2.98
C LYS A 351 -14.06 -13.25 1.49
N ALA A 352 -13.63 -12.08 1.01
CA ALA A 352 -13.75 -11.71 -0.41
C ALA A 352 -12.98 -12.67 -1.34
N ALA A 353 -11.78 -13.11 -0.94
CA ALA A 353 -11.00 -14.07 -1.70
C ALA A 353 -11.67 -15.45 -1.76
N LEU A 354 -12.20 -15.94 -0.64
CA LEU A 354 -12.93 -17.21 -0.57
C LEU A 354 -14.20 -17.17 -1.40
N GLU A 355 -15.04 -16.14 -1.26
CA GLU A 355 -16.28 -15.97 -2.04
C GLU A 355 -16.03 -15.90 -3.54
N ASN A 356 -14.93 -15.26 -3.96
CA ASN A 356 -14.51 -15.27 -5.36
C ASN A 356 -14.05 -16.66 -5.80
N PHE A 357 -13.23 -17.34 -5.00
CA PHE A 357 -12.69 -18.66 -5.33
C PHE A 357 -13.77 -19.74 -5.39
N MET A 358 -14.80 -19.66 -4.53
CA MET A 358 -15.98 -20.53 -4.57
C MET A 358 -16.69 -20.46 -5.93
N LYS A 359 -16.77 -19.25 -6.52
CA LYS A 359 -17.46 -19.00 -7.81
C LYS A 359 -16.63 -19.34 -9.06
N MET A 360 -15.32 -19.57 -8.89
CA MET A 360 -14.48 -19.93 -10.04
C MET A 360 -14.88 -21.29 -10.59
N ASP A 361 -14.91 -21.41 -11.92
CA ASP A 361 -15.17 -22.66 -12.63
C ASP A 361 -13.84 -23.42 -12.81
N VAL A 362 -13.50 -24.26 -11.83
CA VAL A 362 -12.31 -25.11 -11.82
C VAL A 362 -12.67 -26.47 -11.20
N GLU A 363 -12.06 -27.54 -11.69
CA GLU A 363 -12.43 -28.90 -11.38
C GLU A 363 -12.14 -29.30 -9.94
N HIS A 364 -10.93 -29.01 -9.45
CA HIS A 364 -10.50 -29.33 -8.09
C HIS A 364 -10.04 -28.08 -7.36
N LYS A 365 -10.66 -27.80 -6.21
CA LYS A 365 -10.40 -26.62 -5.38
C LYS A 365 -9.76 -26.99 -4.06
N MET A 366 -8.59 -26.42 -3.81
CA MET A 366 -7.92 -26.49 -2.51
C MET A 366 -7.70 -25.09 -1.94
N VAL A 367 -7.81 -24.95 -0.61
CA VAL A 367 -7.44 -23.73 0.09
C VAL A 367 -6.38 -24.01 1.14
N ILE A 368 -5.37 -23.15 1.24
CA ILE A 368 -4.37 -23.12 2.30
C ILE A 368 -4.44 -21.74 2.94
N LEU A 369 -5.01 -21.66 4.13
CA LEU A 369 -5.27 -20.40 4.82
C LEU A 369 -4.39 -20.27 6.07
N GLY A 370 -3.65 -19.17 6.14
CA GLY A 370 -2.87 -18.81 7.31
C GLY A 370 -3.57 -17.78 8.20
N ASP A 371 -3.17 -17.73 9.47
CA ASP A 371 -3.72 -16.81 10.45
C ASP A 371 -3.79 -15.36 9.96
N MET A 372 -4.84 -14.69 10.39
CA MET A 372 -5.04 -13.25 10.26
C MET A 372 -4.50 -12.56 11.52
N ARG A 373 -3.38 -11.84 11.39
CA ARG A 373 -2.74 -11.14 12.51
C ARG A 373 -3.40 -9.80 12.84
N GLU A 374 -3.05 -9.23 14.00
CA GLU A 374 -3.43 -7.88 14.46
C GLU A 374 -4.94 -7.70 14.71
N LEU A 375 -5.65 -8.77 15.03
CA LEU A 375 -7.07 -8.74 15.34
C LEU A 375 -7.35 -8.52 16.85
N GLY A 376 -6.35 -8.76 17.72
CA GLY A 376 -6.53 -8.63 19.18
C GLY A 376 -7.61 -9.57 19.72
N GLU A 377 -8.45 -9.09 20.60
CA GLU A 377 -9.48 -9.87 21.30
C GLU A 377 -10.52 -10.54 20.37
N VAL A 378 -10.74 -10.00 19.18
CA VAL A 378 -11.70 -10.56 18.22
C VAL A 378 -11.10 -11.67 17.35
N SER A 379 -9.81 -12.01 17.52
CA SER A 379 -9.10 -12.96 16.67
C SER A 379 -9.83 -14.29 16.56
N ASN A 380 -10.13 -14.93 17.69
CA ASN A 380 -10.80 -16.24 17.70
C ASN A 380 -12.16 -16.19 16.97
N SER A 381 -12.98 -15.17 17.26
CA SER A 381 -14.31 -15.06 16.63
C SER A 381 -14.24 -14.81 15.11
N GLU A 382 -13.25 -14.06 14.63
CA GLU A 382 -13.09 -13.81 13.18
C GLU A 382 -12.53 -15.05 12.46
N HIS A 383 -11.59 -15.79 13.06
CA HIS A 383 -11.11 -17.07 12.52
C HIS A 383 -12.25 -18.11 12.51
N GLN A 384 -13.09 -18.17 13.56
CA GLN A 384 -14.26 -19.07 13.59
C GLN A 384 -15.23 -18.77 12.44
N LYS A 385 -15.53 -17.49 12.14
CA LYS A 385 -16.38 -17.12 11.00
C LYS A 385 -15.82 -17.61 9.66
N ILE A 386 -14.49 -17.60 9.49
CA ILE A 386 -13.87 -18.16 8.29
C ILE A 386 -14.04 -19.68 8.26
N CYS A 387 -13.85 -20.39 9.37
CA CYS A 387 -14.10 -21.83 9.44
C CYS A 387 -15.56 -22.17 9.14
N ASP A 388 -16.51 -21.37 9.63
CA ASP A 388 -17.94 -21.58 9.35
C ASP A 388 -18.28 -21.34 7.86
N LEU A 389 -17.64 -20.33 7.23
CA LEU A 389 -17.74 -20.12 5.78
C LEU A 389 -17.17 -21.33 4.99
N LEU A 390 -16.02 -21.87 5.42
CA LEU A 390 -15.40 -23.05 4.79
C LEU A 390 -16.26 -24.29 4.88
N LYS A 391 -16.98 -24.51 6.01
CA LYS A 391 -17.93 -25.62 6.17
C LYS A 391 -19.10 -25.55 5.18
N SER A 392 -19.51 -24.33 4.80
CA SER A 392 -20.59 -24.13 3.82
C SER A 392 -20.10 -24.18 2.39
N ALA A 393 -18.80 -24.17 2.16
CA ALA A 393 -18.17 -24.17 0.85
C ALA A 393 -17.85 -25.60 0.39
N GLN A 394 -17.90 -25.83 -0.91
CA GLN A 394 -17.52 -27.11 -1.54
C GLN A 394 -16.06 -27.04 -2.02
N PHE A 395 -15.12 -27.19 -1.07
CA PHE A 395 -13.70 -27.34 -1.38
C PHE A 395 -13.29 -28.80 -1.20
N ASP A 396 -12.52 -29.35 -2.16
CA ASP A 396 -12.02 -30.72 -2.08
C ASP A 396 -11.00 -30.91 -0.98
N CYS A 397 -10.23 -29.84 -0.67
CA CYS A 397 -9.21 -29.87 0.38
C CYS A 397 -9.09 -28.51 1.08
N VAL A 398 -9.03 -28.53 2.40
CA VAL A 398 -8.88 -27.35 3.25
C VAL A 398 -7.74 -27.57 4.23
N TRP A 399 -6.71 -26.73 4.18
CA TRP A 399 -5.60 -26.71 5.12
C TRP A 399 -5.54 -25.37 5.82
N LEU A 400 -5.45 -25.41 7.14
CA LEU A 400 -5.38 -24.23 8.01
C LEU A 400 -4.00 -24.16 8.67
N VAL A 401 -3.40 -22.97 8.76
CA VAL A 401 -2.02 -22.79 9.21
C VAL A 401 -1.94 -21.67 10.25
N GLY A 402 -1.54 -22.02 11.46
CA GLY A 402 -1.32 -21.10 12.56
C GLY A 402 -2.14 -21.42 13.80
N LYS A 403 -1.72 -20.82 14.91
CA LYS A 403 -2.29 -21.10 16.25
C LYS A 403 -3.72 -20.57 16.42
N GLU A 404 -4.04 -19.48 15.73
CA GLU A 404 -5.37 -18.87 15.80
C GLU A 404 -6.42 -19.76 15.13
N PHE A 405 -6.12 -20.31 13.94
CA PHE A 405 -6.99 -21.29 13.29
C PHE A 405 -7.07 -22.60 14.10
N MET A 406 -5.97 -23.09 14.67
CA MET A 406 -5.97 -24.28 15.54
C MET A 406 -6.84 -24.11 16.79
N ALA A 407 -7.03 -22.88 17.28
CA ALA A 407 -7.88 -22.58 18.45
C ALA A 407 -9.36 -22.51 18.09
N THR A 408 -9.76 -22.64 16.82
CA THR A 408 -11.17 -22.63 16.40
C THR A 408 -11.80 -24.03 16.48
N GLN A 409 -13.14 -24.08 16.48
CA GLN A 409 -13.89 -25.33 16.38
C GLN A 409 -14.06 -25.73 14.91
N ASN A 410 -13.19 -26.61 14.41
CA ASN A 410 -13.22 -27.08 13.04
C ASN A 410 -12.70 -28.53 12.93
N GLU A 411 -12.96 -29.18 11.79
CA GLU A 411 -12.51 -30.55 11.47
C GLU A 411 -11.48 -30.56 10.31
N PHE A 412 -11.01 -29.39 9.89
CA PHE A 412 -10.07 -29.28 8.79
C PHE A 412 -8.65 -29.64 9.23
N LYS A 413 -7.85 -30.10 8.30
CA LYS A 413 -6.43 -30.38 8.55
C LYS A 413 -5.71 -29.08 8.91
N SER A 414 -5.13 -29.07 10.13
CA SER A 414 -4.51 -27.87 10.69
C SER A 414 -3.03 -28.11 10.98
N PHE A 415 -2.22 -27.06 10.77
CA PHE A 415 -0.78 -27.05 10.95
C PHE A 415 -0.38 -25.87 11.84
N GLU A 416 0.60 -26.04 12.71
CA GLU A 416 1.05 -24.95 13.57
C GLU A 416 1.80 -23.85 12.78
N ASN A 417 2.54 -24.25 11.75
CA ASN A 417 3.41 -23.36 10.95
C ASN A 417 3.55 -23.87 9.51
N VAL A 418 4.20 -23.08 8.67
CA VAL A 418 4.40 -23.41 7.25
C VAL A 418 5.38 -24.57 7.03
N GLU A 419 6.32 -24.80 7.94
CA GLU A 419 7.28 -25.89 7.91
C GLU A 419 6.56 -27.24 7.97
N GLN A 420 5.53 -27.36 8.79
CA GLN A 420 4.70 -28.58 8.85
C GLN A 420 3.91 -28.80 7.55
N VAL A 421 3.44 -27.71 6.91
CA VAL A 421 2.80 -27.81 5.58
C VAL A 421 3.79 -28.32 4.54
N ILE A 422 5.02 -27.82 4.53
CA ILE A 422 6.07 -28.27 3.61
C ILE A 422 6.39 -29.75 3.84
N ALA A 423 6.52 -30.18 5.10
CA ALA A 423 6.77 -31.59 5.44
C ALA A 423 5.62 -32.51 4.98
N GLU A 424 4.38 -32.06 5.10
CA GLU A 424 3.22 -32.81 4.61
C GLU A 424 3.22 -32.91 3.07
N LEU A 425 3.53 -31.81 2.36
CA LEU A 425 3.62 -31.80 0.88
C LEU A 425 4.71 -32.73 0.34
N GLN A 426 5.77 -32.99 1.11
CA GLN A 426 6.80 -33.97 0.77
C GLN A 426 6.32 -35.42 0.89
N GLN A 427 5.30 -35.68 1.72
CA GLN A 427 4.74 -37.02 1.97
C GLN A 427 3.48 -37.27 1.16
N THR A 428 2.70 -36.23 0.91
CA THR A 428 1.41 -36.33 0.20
C THR A 428 1.44 -35.47 -1.05
N ALA A 429 1.42 -36.13 -2.22
CA ALA A 429 1.39 -35.43 -3.49
C ALA A 429 0.05 -34.67 -3.67
N VAL A 430 0.14 -33.33 -3.81
CA VAL A 430 -0.97 -32.48 -4.18
C VAL A 430 -0.83 -32.13 -5.65
N GLN A 431 -1.72 -32.64 -6.50
CA GLN A 431 -1.65 -32.50 -7.96
C GLN A 431 -3.04 -32.23 -8.56
N ASN A 432 -3.04 -31.48 -9.67
CA ASN A 432 -4.25 -31.14 -10.45
C ASN A 432 -5.24 -30.25 -9.70
N PHE A 433 -4.76 -29.48 -8.71
CA PHE A 433 -5.60 -28.52 -7.97
C PHE A 433 -5.43 -27.09 -8.49
N CYS A 434 -6.53 -26.35 -8.41
CA CYS A 434 -6.46 -24.90 -8.27
C CYS A 434 -6.41 -24.57 -6.78
N ILE A 435 -5.33 -23.91 -6.32
CA ILE A 435 -5.03 -23.72 -4.91
C ILE A 435 -5.05 -22.24 -4.54
N LEU A 436 -5.96 -21.81 -3.67
CA LEU A 436 -5.90 -20.48 -3.07
C LEU A 436 -4.99 -20.52 -1.83
N VAL A 437 -3.89 -19.78 -1.85
CA VAL A 437 -2.98 -19.61 -0.71
C VAL A 437 -3.13 -18.19 -0.16
N LYS A 438 -3.66 -18.06 1.07
CA LYS A 438 -3.89 -16.75 1.69
C LYS A 438 -3.61 -16.76 3.19
N GLY A 439 -2.94 -15.72 3.68
CA GLY A 439 -2.60 -15.54 5.09
C GLY A 439 -1.83 -14.25 5.33
N SER A 440 -1.64 -13.89 6.59
CA SER A 440 -0.76 -12.78 6.95
C SER A 440 0.70 -13.10 6.60
N ASN A 441 1.46 -12.09 6.17
CA ASN A 441 2.86 -12.25 5.72
C ASN A 441 3.74 -13.01 6.74
N GLY A 442 3.55 -12.74 8.02
CA GLY A 442 4.32 -13.39 9.08
C GLY A 442 4.04 -14.88 9.29
N ILE A 443 3.08 -15.50 8.56
CA ILE A 443 2.88 -16.96 8.53
C ILE A 443 3.81 -17.62 7.50
N GLY A 444 4.32 -16.84 6.52
CA GLY A 444 5.32 -17.33 5.58
C GLY A 444 4.79 -18.14 4.41
N LEU A 445 3.47 -18.19 4.15
CA LEU A 445 2.87 -19.05 3.12
C LEU A 445 3.36 -18.77 1.69
N ALA A 446 3.97 -17.61 1.43
CA ALA A 446 4.50 -17.28 0.10
C ALA A 446 5.60 -18.25 -0.40
N CYS A 447 6.30 -18.96 0.51
CA CYS A 447 7.30 -19.96 0.14
C CYS A 447 6.69 -21.22 -0.51
N LEU A 448 5.40 -21.50 -0.27
CA LEU A 448 4.71 -22.69 -0.79
C LEU A 448 4.66 -22.73 -2.33
N LYS A 449 4.82 -21.61 -3.02
CA LYS A 449 4.91 -21.56 -4.50
C LYS A 449 6.08 -22.41 -5.07
N ASN A 450 7.07 -22.73 -4.24
CA ASN A 450 8.25 -23.48 -4.67
C ASN A 450 8.13 -24.99 -4.43
N VAL A 451 7.08 -25.45 -3.74
CA VAL A 451 6.88 -26.85 -3.33
C VAL A 451 5.50 -27.40 -3.74
N LEU A 452 4.57 -26.57 -4.21
CA LEU A 452 3.28 -26.91 -4.81
C LEU A 452 3.39 -26.99 -6.34
#